data_3485c331997479f028be78a34db67c4a
#
_entry.id   3485c331997479f028be78a34db67c4a
#
_cell.length_a   1.000
_cell.length_b   1.000
_cell.length_c   1.000
_cell.angle_alpha   90.00
_cell.angle_beta   90.00
_cell.angle_gamma   90.00
#
_symmetry.space_group_name_H-M   'P 1'
#
loop_
_entity.id
_entity.type
_entity.pdbx_description
1 polymer ?
#
loop_
_entity_poly.entity_id
_entity_poly.type
_entity_poly.pdbx_seq_one_letter_code
_entity_poly.pdbx_strand_id
1 'polypeptide(L)'
;MKILKILSLAFIISQLPVSETQAQRLTIDKNKIDIGQTGYEVPVTATFEMRNRGLRKLQITRVIPDCSCTRVEYPKGEIGVGDKFTIKMTYDSRQLGHFNKQAAIYSNASERPVYITMTGVVREDLMDYSGSYPFDFNGLLADKNELEFDNVNKGDMPQTIIRVMNNGNKVMEPNIQHLPPYLSAEVSPTRLSPGHSGKVVLTLNSDKIHDYGLTQTNVYLAQRLGERVSNDREVGVSVVLLPDLRHMSGSLLPQLALSDSVLNIEFGGKQKKTVETILFNGGKAALNISSLQLFTRGLKVTLGKRVLEPGETTKLKIEAIASELKKARTRPRVLMITDDPRRPKVVITVNAK
;
A
#
# COMPACT_ATOMS: atom_id res chain seq x y z
N MET A 1 -31.28 41.04 87.19
CA MET A 1 -30.10 41.15 86.32
C MET A 1 -29.75 39.75 85.80
N LYS A 2 -30.66 39.07 85.04
CA LYS A 2 -30.49 37.73 84.47
C LYS A 2 -31.42 37.48 83.28
N ILE A 3 -31.50 38.38 82.27
CA ILE A 3 -32.31 38.14 81.03
C ILE A 3 -31.53 38.78 79.85
N LEU A 4 -30.25 38.45 79.62
CA LEU A 4 -29.56 38.97 78.45
C LEU A 4 -28.51 37.99 77.95
N LYS A 5 -28.76 36.71 77.86
CA LYS A 5 -27.86 35.70 77.36
C LYS A 5 -28.45 34.62 76.46
N ILE A 6 -29.69 34.76 75.94
CA ILE A 6 -30.31 33.74 75.10
C ILE A 6 -30.56 34.19 73.64
N LEU A 7 -30.16 35.38 73.22
CA LEU A 7 -30.46 35.88 71.89
C LEU A 7 -29.25 35.81 70.90
N SER A 8 -28.13 35.18 71.24
CA SER A 8 -26.92 35.13 70.35
C SER A 8 -26.67 33.78 69.68
N LEU A 9 -27.59 32.79 69.81
CA LEU A 9 -27.32 31.45 69.26
C LEU A 9 -28.21 31.06 68.05
N ALA A 10 -29.07 31.99 67.57
CA ALA A 10 -30.02 31.71 66.46
C ALA A 10 -29.57 32.25 65.09
N PHE A 11 -28.35 32.82 64.92
CA PHE A 11 -27.97 33.50 63.67
C PHE A 11 -26.76 32.89 62.94
N ILE A 12 -26.31 31.67 63.30
CA ILE A 12 -25.14 30.99 62.68
C ILE A 12 -25.52 29.79 61.77
N ILE A 13 -26.80 29.56 61.48
CA ILE A 13 -27.22 28.36 60.68
C ILE A 13 -27.57 28.69 59.21
N SER A 14 -27.26 29.87 58.67
CA SER A 14 -27.71 30.21 57.32
C SER A 14 -26.60 30.43 56.24
N GLN A 15 -25.41 29.91 56.46
CA GLN A 15 -24.36 29.89 55.40
C GLN A 15 -23.67 28.54 55.27
N LEU A 16 -24.44 27.48 55.11
CA LEU A 16 -23.89 26.30 54.45
C LEU A 16 -23.85 26.61 52.94
N PRO A 17 -22.71 26.49 52.27
CA PRO A 17 -22.69 26.58 50.82
C PRO A 17 -23.56 25.44 50.29
N VAL A 18 -24.67 25.79 49.64
CA VAL A 18 -25.42 24.84 48.82
C VAL A 18 -24.49 24.40 47.74
N SER A 19 -23.77 23.30 47.97
CA SER A 19 -23.06 22.59 46.90
C SER A 19 -24.13 22.16 45.92
N GLU A 20 -24.21 22.82 44.76
CA GLU A 20 -25.02 22.35 43.65
C GLU A 20 -24.58 20.94 43.30
N THR A 21 -25.25 19.96 43.87
CA THR A 21 -25.07 18.56 43.48
C THR A 21 -25.63 18.45 42.07
N GLN A 22 -24.71 18.46 41.08
CA GLN A 22 -25.10 18.17 39.69
C GLN A 22 -25.69 16.76 39.64
N ALA A 23 -27.04 16.70 39.64
CA ALA A 23 -27.79 15.46 39.67
C ALA A 23 -27.65 14.66 38.33
N GLN A 24 -27.22 15.30 37.26
CA GLN A 24 -26.96 14.69 35.96
C GLN A 24 -25.46 14.77 35.67
N ARG A 25 -24.90 13.72 35.03
CA ARG A 25 -23.47 13.68 34.65
C ARG A 25 -23.31 12.99 33.32
N LEU A 26 -22.90 13.77 32.32
CA LEU A 26 -22.49 13.27 31.01
C LEU A 26 -21.01 12.86 31.06
N THR A 27 -20.69 11.64 30.63
CA THR A 27 -19.33 11.18 30.43
C THR A 27 -19.10 10.75 28.98
N ILE A 28 -17.92 11.00 28.46
CA ILE A 28 -17.51 10.68 27.10
C ILE A 28 -16.25 9.80 27.19
N ASP A 29 -16.23 8.66 26.50
CA ASP A 29 -15.07 7.77 26.52
C ASP A 29 -13.86 8.38 25.79
N LYS A 30 -14.10 8.98 24.62
CA LYS A 30 -13.11 9.76 23.87
C LYS A 30 -13.79 11.00 23.29
N ASN A 31 -13.33 12.17 23.68
CA ASN A 31 -13.85 13.45 23.16
C ASN A 31 -13.15 13.92 21.87
N LYS A 32 -12.09 13.23 21.44
CA LYS A 32 -11.37 13.48 20.18
C LYS A 32 -11.17 12.19 19.43
N ILE A 33 -11.58 12.16 18.16
CA ILE A 33 -11.39 11.06 17.22
C ILE A 33 -10.61 11.55 16.02
N ASP A 34 -9.53 10.86 15.68
CA ASP A 34 -8.79 11.05 14.45
C ASP A 34 -9.31 10.03 13.42
N ILE A 35 -9.83 10.54 12.31
CA ILE A 35 -10.36 9.74 11.19
C ILE A 35 -9.23 9.28 10.26
N GLY A 36 -8.02 9.87 10.38
CA GLY A 36 -6.93 9.62 9.44
C GLY A 36 -7.16 10.38 8.13
N GLN A 37 -7.08 9.70 6.99
CA GLN A 37 -7.28 10.31 5.68
C GLN A 37 -8.63 9.95 5.08
N THR A 38 -9.22 10.90 4.37
CA THR A 38 -10.43 10.69 3.56
C THR A 38 -10.27 11.34 2.19
N GLY A 39 -11.05 10.89 1.21
CA GLY A 39 -11.11 11.47 -0.13
C GLY A 39 -11.86 12.79 -0.16
N TYR A 40 -11.55 13.62 -1.16
CA TYR A 40 -12.33 14.80 -1.47
C TYR A 40 -13.78 14.41 -1.82
N GLU A 41 -14.76 15.12 -1.24
CA GLU A 41 -16.20 14.83 -1.34
C GLU A 41 -16.64 13.44 -0.86
N VAL A 42 -15.79 12.72 -0.10
CA VAL A 42 -16.17 11.47 0.56
C VAL A 42 -16.52 11.78 2.02
N PRO A 43 -17.82 11.79 2.40
CA PRO A 43 -18.22 12.11 3.77
C PRO A 43 -17.66 11.10 4.78
N VAL A 44 -17.17 11.59 5.91
CA VAL A 44 -16.65 10.75 6.99
C VAL A 44 -17.41 10.98 8.28
N THR A 45 -17.60 9.89 9.04
CA THR A 45 -18.38 9.92 10.28
C THR A 45 -17.55 9.44 11.47
N ALA A 46 -17.48 10.26 12.51
CA ALA A 46 -16.98 9.88 13.82
C ALA A 46 -18.16 9.54 14.75
N THR A 47 -18.05 8.43 15.47
CA THR A 47 -19.05 8.00 16.46
C THR A 47 -18.47 8.14 17.86
N PHE A 48 -19.09 9.01 18.66
CA PHE A 48 -18.69 9.29 20.03
C PHE A 48 -19.59 8.51 21.00
N GLU A 49 -18.99 7.61 21.77
CA GLU A 49 -19.68 6.85 22.81
C GLU A 49 -19.76 7.66 24.10
N MET A 50 -20.94 7.73 24.65
CA MET A 50 -21.28 8.53 25.83
C MET A 50 -22.13 7.74 26.79
N ARG A 51 -22.17 8.20 28.06
CA ARG A 51 -22.97 7.58 29.10
C ARG A 51 -23.52 8.61 30.06
N ASN A 52 -24.77 8.41 30.48
CA ASN A 52 -25.34 9.13 31.63
C ASN A 52 -24.85 8.48 32.92
N ARG A 53 -23.92 9.11 33.62
CA ARG A 53 -23.44 8.68 34.96
C ARG A 53 -24.04 9.52 36.10
N GLY A 54 -25.05 10.34 35.80
CA GLY A 54 -25.79 11.09 36.82
C GLY A 54 -26.84 10.22 37.53
N LEU A 55 -27.54 10.83 38.48
CA LEU A 55 -28.60 10.20 39.27
C LEU A 55 -30.00 10.47 38.73
N ARG A 56 -30.13 11.25 37.66
CA ARG A 56 -31.38 11.60 37.00
C ARG A 56 -31.25 11.42 35.48
N LYS A 57 -32.39 11.46 34.79
CA LYS A 57 -32.43 11.39 33.33
C LYS A 57 -31.64 12.53 32.70
N LEU A 58 -30.82 12.22 31.71
CA LEU A 58 -30.06 13.16 30.92
C LEU A 58 -30.82 13.48 29.63
N GLN A 59 -30.82 14.75 29.23
CA GLN A 59 -31.37 15.19 27.96
C GLN A 59 -30.36 16.07 27.24
N ILE A 60 -30.06 15.70 25.98
CA ILE A 60 -29.29 16.56 25.07
C ILE A 60 -30.26 17.58 24.48
N THR A 61 -30.06 18.84 24.82
CA THR A 61 -30.97 19.91 24.39
C THR A 61 -30.68 20.37 22.97
N ARG A 62 -29.38 20.49 22.64
CA ARG A 62 -28.90 20.82 21.28
C ARG A 62 -27.44 20.39 21.09
N VAL A 63 -27.04 20.19 19.84
CA VAL A 63 -25.65 20.03 19.46
C VAL A 63 -25.37 20.98 18.29
N ILE A 64 -24.35 21.82 18.45
CA ILE A 64 -24.00 22.87 17.48
C ILE A 64 -22.62 22.55 16.91
N PRO A 65 -22.52 22.16 15.61
CA PRO A 65 -21.24 22.03 14.93
C PRO A 65 -20.64 23.43 14.65
N ASP A 66 -19.32 23.49 14.48
CA ASP A 66 -18.55 24.70 14.18
C ASP A 66 -18.72 25.20 12.74
N CYS A 67 -19.22 24.36 11.82
CA CYS A 67 -19.53 24.74 10.45
C CYS A 67 -20.75 24.00 9.89
N SER A 68 -21.35 24.56 8.84
CA SER A 68 -22.43 23.91 8.07
C SER A 68 -21.98 22.68 7.28
N CYS A 69 -20.66 22.50 7.11
CA CYS A 69 -20.03 21.36 6.47
C CYS A 69 -20.04 20.09 7.34
N THR A 70 -20.54 20.19 8.59
CA THR A 70 -20.60 19.11 9.56
C THR A 70 -22.05 18.89 10.03
N ARG A 71 -22.54 17.67 9.87
CA ARG A 71 -23.85 17.23 10.37
C ARG A 71 -23.67 16.45 11.65
N VAL A 72 -24.59 16.62 12.62
CA VAL A 72 -24.55 15.87 13.88
C VAL A 72 -25.91 15.20 14.15
N GLU A 73 -25.83 13.90 14.42
CA GLU A 73 -26.97 13.07 14.83
C GLU A 73 -26.83 12.70 16.30
N TYR A 74 -27.90 12.92 17.10
CA TYR A 74 -27.88 12.65 18.52
C TYR A 74 -29.30 12.28 19.03
N PRO A 75 -29.41 11.55 20.15
CA PRO A 75 -30.72 11.21 20.74
C PRO A 75 -31.53 12.46 21.10
N LYS A 76 -32.80 12.51 20.71
CA LYS A 76 -33.74 13.61 21.02
C LYS A 76 -34.55 13.37 22.28
N GLY A 77 -34.58 12.12 22.75
CA GLY A 77 -35.34 11.72 23.95
C GLY A 77 -34.47 11.77 25.21
N GLU A 78 -35.13 11.44 26.34
CA GLU A 78 -34.48 11.30 27.64
C GLU A 78 -33.62 10.03 27.67
N ILE A 79 -32.44 10.13 28.28
CA ILE A 79 -31.44 9.07 28.44
C ILE A 79 -31.46 8.65 29.91
N GLY A 80 -31.80 7.40 30.17
CA GLY A 80 -31.89 6.84 31.51
C GLY A 80 -30.59 6.88 32.30
N VAL A 81 -30.68 6.70 33.61
CA VAL A 81 -29.50 6.60 34.47
C VAL A 81 -28.72 5.35 34.13
N GLY A 82 -27.41 5.52 33.85
CA GLY A 82 -26.54 4.43 33.48
C GLY A 82 -26.54 4.05 31.99
N ASP A 83 -27.46 4.59 31.18
CA ASP A 83 -27.58 4.26 29.77
C ASP A 83 -26.43 4.80 28.96
N LYS A 84 -26.00 4.00 27.96
CA LYS A 84 -25.06 4.40 26.92
C LYS A 84 -25.82 4.93 25.71
N PHE A 85 -25.25 5.89 25.04
CA PHE A 85 -25.76 6.43 23.78
C PHE A 85 -24.62 6.92 22.91
N THR A 86 -24.90 7.23 21.64
CA THR A 86 -23.89 7.72 20.68
C THR A 86 -24.32 9.05 20.08
N ILE A 87 -23.31 9.88 19.79
CA ILE A 87 -23.45 11.04 18.91
C ILE A 87 -22.58 10.79 17.68
N LYS A 88 -23.19 10.91 16.49
CA LYS A 88 -22.49 10.76 15.22
C LYS A 88 -22.24 12.13 14.61
N MET A 89 -21.02 12.37 14.21
CA MET A 89 -20.58 13.62 13.59
C MET A 89 -20.05 13.30 12.20
N THR A 90 -20.72 13.82 11.14
CA THR A 90 -20.37 13.56 9.73
C THR A 90 -19.88 14.85 9.10
N TYR A 91 -18.67 14.83 8.56
CA TYR A 91 -18.04 15.90 7.79
C TYR A 91 -18.11 15.60 6.29
N ASP A 92 -18.43 16.58 5.46
CA ASP A 92 -18.66 16.44 4.01
C ASP A 92 -17.36 16.37 3.16
N SER A 93 -16.20 16.61 3.77
CA SER A 93 -14.87 16.49 3.17
C SER A 93 -14.65 17.33 1.89
N ARG A 94 -15.29 18.48 1.76
CA ARG A 94 -15.19 19.38 0.58
C ARG A 94 -14.03 20.36 0.64
N GLN A 95 -13.13 20.26 1.58
CA GLN A 95 -11.96 21.10 1.71
C GLN A 95 -10.71 20.24 1.81
N LEU A 96 -9.78 20.37 0.86
CA LEU A 96 -8.50 19.65 0.87
C LEU A 96 -7.63 20.09 2.03
N GLY A 97 -6.82 19.15 2.55
CA GLY A 97 -5.89 19.40 3.64
C GLY A 97 -6.38 18.93 5.00
N HIS A 98 -5.70 19.38 6.05
CA HIS A 98 -6.05 19.02 7.43
C HIS A 98 -7.36 19.65 7.85
N PHE A 99 -8.19 18.87 8.52
CA PHE A 99 -9.40 19.37 9.13
C PHE A 99 -9.44 19.10 10.64
N ASN A 100 -10.10 20.02 11.36
CA ASN A 100 -10.38 19.92 12.78
C ASN A 100 -11.81 20.46 12.98
N LYS A 101 -12.77 19.55 13.12
CA LYS A 101 -14.20 19.86 13.26
C LYS A 101 -14.64 19.63 14.68
N GLN A 102 -15.35 20.59 15.26
CA GLN A 102 -15.87 20.52 16.62
C GLN A 102 -17.39 20.62 16.65
N ALA A 103 -17.98 20.04 17.68
CA ALA A 103 -19.38 20.26 18.00
C ALA A 103 -19.54 20.49 19.51
N ALA A 104 -20.34 21.50 19.86
CA ALA A 104 -20.70 21.84 21.22
C ALA A 104 -21.98 21.12 21.61
N ILE A 105 -21.95 20.28 22.66
CA ILE A 105 -23.09 19.49 23.18
C ILE A 105 -23.64 20.22 24.40
N TYR A 106 -24.90 20.67 24.32
CA TYR A 106 -25.64 21.26 25.42
C TYR A 106 -26.61 20.22 26.00
N SER A 107 -26.65 20.13 27.31
CA SER A 107 -27.48 19.17 28.01
C SER A 107 -27.98 19.76 29.34
N ASN A 108 -28.90 19.08 29.97
CA ASN A 108 -29.35 19.44 31.33
C ASN A 108 -28.36 19.02 32.44
N ALA A 109 -27.18 18.47 32.06
CA ALA A 109 -26.15 18.09 33.03
C ALA A 109 -25.22 19.25 33.42
N SER A 110 -25.13 20.29 32.60
CA SER A 110 -24.25 21.44 32.84
C SER A 110 -24.69 22.62 32.01
N GLU A 111 -24.52 23.84 32.54
CA GLU A 111 -24.73 25.08 31.80
C GLU A 111 -23.65 25.25 30.70
N ARG A 112 -22.46 24.70 30.93
CA ARG A 112 -21.37 24.74 29.95
C ARG A 112 -21.46 23.58 28.97
N PRO A 113 -21.29 23.82 27.67
CA PRO A 113 -21.28 22.73 26.68
C PRO A 113 -20.05 21.84 26.83
N VAL A 114 -20.23 20.59 26.44
CA VAL A 114 -19.11 19.63 26.29
C VAL A 114 -18.76 19.55 24.82
N TYR A 115 -17.47 19.57 24.50
CA TYR A 115 -16.99 19.56 23.13
C TYR A 115 -16.53 18.18 22.70
N ILE A 116 -16.89 17.81 21.47
CA ILE A 116 -16.34 16.67 20.75
C ILE A 116 -15.61 17.18 19.52
N THR A 117 -14.53 16.48 19.14
CA THR A 117 -13.63 16.89 18.06
C THR A 117 -13.34 15.73 17.13
N MET A 118 -13.45 15.98 15.83
CA MET A 118 -13.04 15.07 14.78
C MET A 118 -11.90 15.71 13.99
N THR A 119 -10.80 14.98 13.80
CA THR A 119 -9.64 15.46 13.03
C THR A 119 -9.32 14.47 11.92
N GLY A 120 -8.61 14.96 10.88
CA GLY A 120 -8.14 14.13 9.78
C GLY A 120 -7.54 14.97 8.65
N VAL A 121 -7.33 14.33 7.50
CA VAL A 121 -6.80 14.97 6.29
C VAL A 121 -7.66 14.57 5.10
N VAL A 122 -8.13 15.56 4.32
CA VAL A 122 -8.80 15.33 3.03
C VAL A 122 -7.77 15.38 1.92
N ARG A 123 -7.74 14.35 1.08
CA ARG A 123 -6.84 14.27 -0.09
C ARG A 123 -7.63 14.00 -1.37
N GLU A 124 -7.16 14.58 -2.46
CA GLU A 124 -7.75 14.40 -3.79
C GLU A 124 -7.51 12.96 -4.31
N ASP A 125 -6.37 12.37 -3.95
CA ASP A 125 -5.89 11.06 -4.44
C ASP A 125 -6.43 9.83 -3.70
N LEU A 126 -7.30 9.99 -2.73
CA LEU A 126 -8.02 8.84 -2.18
C LEU A 126 -9.09 8.43 -3.18
N MET A 127 -8.67 7.77 -4.24
CA MET A 127 -9.62 7.05 -5.07
C MET A 127 -10.32 6.03 -4.19
N ASP A 128 -11.64 6.07 -4.19
CA ASP A 128 -12.48 5.02 -3.65
C ASP A 128 -12.21 3.75 -4.46
N TYR A 129 -11.27 2.94 -3.97
CA TYR A 129 -11.03 1.63 -4.53
C TYR A 129 -12.09 0.68 -3.98
N SER A 130 -13.28 0.72 -4.58
CA SER A 130 -14.20 -0.42 -4.63
C SER A 130 -13.59 -1.59 -5.43
N GLY A 131 -12.25 -1.61 -5.58
CA GLY A 131 -11.47 -2.63 -6.26
C GLY A 131 -11.43 -3.94 -5.47
N SER A 132 -11.25 -5.04 -6.20
CA SER A 132 -11.00 -6.34 -5.61
C SER A 132 -9.64 -6.34 -4.90
N TYR A 133 -9.61 -6.75 -3.64
CA TYR A 133 -8.41 -7.01 -2.85
C TYR A 133 -8.27 -8.53 -2.63
N PRO A 134 -7.83 -9.28 -3.65
CA PRO A 134 -7.86 -10.74 -3.62
C PRO A 134 -6.80 -11.35 -2.70
N PHE A 135 -5.81 -10.58 -2.25
CA PHE A 135 -4.71 -11.06 -1.43
C PHE A 135 -4.87 -10.60 0.01
N ASP A 136 -4.89 -11.57 0.94
CA ASP A 136 -4.99 -11.30 2.38
C ASP A 136 -3.63 -11.53 3.05
N PHE A 137 -3.05 -10.46 3.56
CA PHE A 137 -1.83 -10.42 4.35
C PHE A 137 -2.17 -10.33 5.85
N ASN A 138 -2.91 -11.34 6.34
CA ASN A 138 -3.34 -11.48 7.72
C ASN A 138 -4.26 -10.32 8.20
N GLY A 139 -5.25 -9.96 7.35
CA GLY A 139 -6.20 -8.87 7.59
C GLY A 139 -5.82 -7.53 6.97
N LEU A 140 -4.60 -7.37 6.45
CA LEU A 140 -4.25 -6.30 5.53
C LEU A 140 -4.45 -6.82 4.11
N LEU A 141 -5.54 -6.46 3.47
CA LEU A 141 -5.84 -6.88 2.11
C LEU A 141 -5.05 -6.07 1.10
N ALA A 142 -4.70 -6.66 -0.05
CA ALA A 142 -4.02 -5.98 -1.15
C ALA A 142 -4.59 -6.34 -2.53
N ASP A 143 -4.41 -5.43 -3.49
CA ASP A 143 -4.85 -5.62 -4.88
C ASP A 143 -3.91 -6.53 -5.69
N LYS A 144 -2.66 -6.70 -5.23
CA LYS A 144 -1.65 -7.54 -5.87
C LYS A 144 -0.61 -8.06 -4.88
N ASN A 145 0.00 -9.18 -5.19
CA ASN A 145 1.12 -9.78 -4.45
C ASN A 145 2.37 -9.98 -5.32
N GLU A 146 2.33 -9.51 -6.56
CA GLU A 146 3.46 -9.51 -7.51
C GLU A 146 3.60 -8.15 -8.15
N LEU A 147 4.83 -7.67 -8.27
CA LEU A 147 5.20 -6.39 -8.85
C LEU A 147 6.20 -6.62 -9.98
N GLU A 148 5.88 -6.11 -11.15
CA GLU A 148 6.73 -6.22 -12.33
C GLU A 148 7.18 -4.83 -12.78
N PHE A 149 8.50 -4.64 -12.87
CA PHE A 149 9.14 -3.52 -13.52
C PHE A 149 9.75 -4.03 -14.83
N ASP A 150 8.97 -4.00 -15.91
CA ASP A 150 9.42 -4.47 -17.22
C ASP A 150 10.01 -3.34 -18.06
N ASN A 151 11.07 -3.65 -18.81
CA ASN A 151 11.77 -2.73 -19.70
C ASN A 151 12.28 -1.45 -19.01
N VAL A 152 12.90 -1.59 -17.85
CA VAL A 152 13.52 -0.48 -17.11
C VAL A 152 14.90 -0.20 -17.68
N ASN A 153 15.17 1.02 -18.16
CA ASN A 153 16.51 1.38 -18.59
C ASN A 153 17.38 1.76 -17.38
N LYS A 154 18.69 1.51 -17.52
CA LYS A 154 19.65 1.99 -16.53
C LYS A 154 19.52 3.51 -16.34
N GLY A 155 19.45 3.98 -15.09
CA GLY A 155 19.19 5.39 -14.76
C GLY A 155 17.72 5.73 -14.51
N ASP A 156 16.75 4.87 -14.87
CA ASP A 156 15.34 5.11 -14.63
C ASP A 156 14.95 4.87 -13.15
N MET A 157 13.94 5.60 -12.68
CA MET A 157 13.35 5.44 -11.34
C MET A 157 11.82 5.23 -11.42
N PRO A 158 11.34 4.12 -12.01
CA PRO A 158 9.92 3.87 -12.13
C PRO A 158 9.28 3.56 -10.78
N GLN A 159 7.97 3.83 -10.69
CA GLN A 159 7.14 3.56 -9.52
C GLN A 159 6.04 2.57 -9.84
N THR A 160 5.68 1.76 -8.84
CA THR A 160 4.49 0.92 -8.86
C THR A 160 3.75 1.06 -7.54
N ILE A 161 2.47 0.72 -7.54
CA ILE A 161 1.60 0.91 -6.37
C ILE A 161 0.94 -0.43 -6.02
N ILE A 162 0.97 -0.75 -4.72
CA ILE A 162 0.08 -1.74 -4.10
C ILE A 162 -1.01 -0.97 -3.37
N ARG A 163 -2.26 -1.27 -3.66
CA ARG A 163 -3.38 -0.75 -2.90
C ARG A 163 -3.68 -1.70 -1.76
N VAL A 164 -3.90 -1.14 -0.58
CA VAL A 164 -4.13 -1.93 0.63
C VAL A 164 -5.40 -1.48 1.34
N MET A 165 -6.05 -2.40 2.03
CA MET A 165 -7.23 -2.12 2.86
C MET A 165 -7.10 -2.83 4.20
N ASN A 166 -7.40 -2.12 5.28
CA ASN A 166 -7.45 -2.71 6.61
C ASN A 166 -8.81 -3.41 6.83
N ASN A 167 -8.82 -4.73 6.73
CA ASN A 167 -10.00 -5.56 7.01
C ASN A 167 -10.06 -6.06 8.47
N GLY A 168 -9.13 -5.62 9.31
CA GLY A 168 -9.11 -5.92 10.74
C GLY A 168 -9.96 -4.97 11.57
N ASN A 169 -9.94 -5.16 12.88
CA ASN A 169 -10.68 -4.37 13.85
C ASN A 169 -9.81 -3.35 14.64
N LYS A 170 -8.54 -3.24 14.30
CA LYS A 170 -7.56 -2.33 14.93
C LYS A 170 -6.92 -1.46 13.87
N VAL A 171 -6.40 -0.30 14.28
CA VAL A 171 -5.57 0.55 13.42
C VAL A 171 -4.29 -0.21 13.04
N MET A 172 -3.97 -0.21 11.76
CA MET A 172 -2.72 -0.76 11.21
C MET A 172 -1.77 0.37 10.79
N GLU A 173 -0.47 0.09 10.78
CA GLU A 173 0.61 0.96 10.29
C GLU A 173 1.39 0.18 9.22
N PRO A 174 0.82 0.04 8.00
CA PRO A 174 1.40 -0.80 6.97
C PRO A 174 2.82 -0.38 6.63
N ASN A 175 3.67 -1.35 6.37
CA ASN A 175 5.03 -1.10 5.87
C ASN A 175 5.52 -2.27 5.02
N ILE A 176 6.58 -2.03 4.26
CA ILE A 176 7.28 -3.06 3.49
C ILE A 176 8.61 -3.35 4.18
N GLN A 177 8.87 -4.63 4.41
CA GLN A 177 10.10 -5.11 5.03
C GLN A 177 11.00 -5.81 4.00
N HIS A 178 12.30 -5.91 4.32
CA HIS A 178 13.34 -6.54 3.49
C HIS A 178 13.50 -5.92 2.10
N LEU A 179 13.35 -4.60 2.02
CA LEU A 179 13.63 -3.87 0.80
C LEU A 179 15.13 -3.99 0.44
N PRO A 180 15.46 -4.48 -0.77
CA PRO A 180 16.84 -4.44 -1.26
C PRO A 180 17.27 -2.98 -1.51
N PRO A 181 18.58 -2.69 -1.62
CA PRO A 181 19.08 -1.32 -1.75
C PRO A 181 18.54 -0.53 -2.94
N TYR A 182 18.06 -1.23 -3.97
CA TYR A 182 17.49 -0.62 -5.18
C TYR A 182 15.98 -0.36 -5.10
N LEU A 183 15.31 -0.70 -3.98
CA LEU A 183 13.88 -0.39 -3.76
C LEU A 183 13.70 0.52 -2.55
N SER A 184 12.77 1.45 -2.66
CA SER A 184 12.24 2.21 -1.54
C SER A 184 10.72 2.13 -1.55
N ALA A 185 10.10 2.28 -0.38
CA ALA A 185 8.64 2.25 -0.25
C ALA A 185 8.14 3.40 0.60
N GLU A 186 7.02 3.99 0.18
CA GLU A 186 6.27 5.00 0.92
C GLU A 186 4.84 4.53 1.10
N VAL A 187 4.30 4.69 2.32
CA VAL A 187 2.94 4.27 2.66
C VAL A 187 2.08 5.48 2.93
N SER A 188 0.92 5.54 2.31
CA SER A 188 -0.06 6.62 2.49
C SER A 188 -1.48 6.06 2.56
N PRO A 189 -2.21 6.34 3.66
CA PRO A 189 -1.76 6.97 4.90
C PRO A 189 -0.83 6.05 5.71
N THR A 190 -0.04 6.62 6.61
CA THR A 190 0.84 5.85 7.52
C THR A 190 0.05 5.03 8.55
N ARG A 191 -1.20 5.42 8.81
CA ARG A 191 -2.12 4.72 9.72
C ARG A 191 -3.44 4.46 9.02
N LEU A 192 -3.84 3.19 8.97
CA LEU A 192 -5.09 2.73 8.39
C LEU A 192 -6.07 2.32 9.49
N SER A 193 -7.16 3.06 9.63
CA SER A 193 -8.30 2.66 10.49
C SER A 193 -9.01 1.44 9.89
N PRO A 194 -9.75 0.66 10.71
CA PRO A 194 -10.58 -0.44 10.22
C PRO A 194 -11.50 -0.01 9.08
N GLY A 195 -11.55 -0.80 8.00
CA GLY A 195 -12.37 -0.55 6.82
C GLY A 195 -11.82 0.51 5.86
N HIS A 196 -10.65 1.13 6.15
CA HIS A 196 -10.06 2.16 5.30
C HIS A 196 -8.98 1.60 4.39
N SER A 197 -8.85 2.23 3.22
CA SER A 197 -7.85 1.89 2.19
C SER A 197 -6.67 2.84 2.21
N GLY A 198 -5.56 2.38 1.64
CA GLY A 198 -4.35 3.16 1.45
C GLY A 198 -3.54 2.64 0.28
N LYS A 199 -2.37 3.22 0.07
CA LYS A 199 -1.43 2.80 -0.98
C LYS A 199 -0.02 2.66 -0.43
N VAL A 200 0.71 1.70 -0.96
CA VAL A 200 2.15 1.56 -0.82
C VAL A 200 2.77 1.84 -2.18
N VAL A 201 3.56 2.90 -2.27
CA VAL A 201 4.28 3.29 -3.50
C VAL A 201 5.69 2.72 -3.39
N LEU A 202 6.06 1.82 -4.30
CA LEU A 202 7.43 1.33 -4.42
C LEU A 202 8.13 2.07 -5.55
N THR A 203 9.31 2.60 -5.26
CA THR A 203 10.18 3.27 -6.23
C THR A 203 11.42 2.41 -6.46
N LEU A 204 11.68 2.08 -7.72
CA LEU A 204 12.89 1.40 -8.15
C LEU A 204 13.96 2.42 -8.51
N ASN A 205 15.17 2.25 -7.97
CA ASN A 205 16.37 2.94 -8.44
C ASN A 205 17.23 1.97 -9.26
N SER A 206 17.14 2.05 -10.58
CA SER A 206 17.80 1.12 -11.48
C SER A 206 19.33 1.25 -11.49
N ASP A 207 19.89 2.38 -11.04
CA ASP A 207 21.34 2.56 -10.90
C ASP A 207 21.97 1.67 -9.84
N LYS A 208 21.17 1.20 -8.90
CA LYS A 208 21.62 0.29 -7.84
C LYS A 208 21.54 -1.19 -8.21
N ILE A 209 21.04 -1.52 -9.41
CA ILE A 209 21.06 -2.89 -9.94
C ILE A 209 22.31 -3.02 -10.83
N HIS A 210 23.13 -4.04 -10.59
CA HIS A 210 24.39 -4.22 -11.29
C HIS A 210 24.25 -5.00 -12.60
N ASP A 211 23.41 -6.04 -12.61
CA ASP A 211 23.29 -6.96 -13.73
C ASP A 211 22.10 -6.62 -14.63
N TYR A 212 22.32 -6.58 -15.93
CA TYR A 212 21.26 -6.46 -16.93
C TYR A 212 20.44 -7.76 -17.01
N GLY A 213 19.15 -7.60 -17.33
CA GLY A 213 18.18 -8.68 -17.44
C GLY A 213 17.30 -8.79 -16.21
N LEU A 214 16.83 -10.00 -15.92
CA LEU A 214 15.88 -10.26 -14.84
C LEU A 214 16.57 -10.32 -13.48
N THR A 215 16.12 -9.49 -12.57
CA THR A 215 16.37 -9.58 -11.14
C THR A 215 15.07 -9.86 -10.42
N GLN A 216 15.05 -10.83 -9.51
CA GLN A 216 13.87 -11.19 -8.70
C GLN A 216 14.23 -11.12 -7.23
N THR A 217 13.29 -10.60 -6.44
CA THR A 217 13.39 -10.56 -4.98
C THR A 217 12.01 -10.66 -4.37
N ASN A 218 11.96 -10.96 -3.06
CA ASN A 218 10.74 -10.92 -2.28
C ASN A 218 10.86 -9.83 -1.23
N VAL A 219 9.81 -9.04 -1.09
CA VAL A 219 9.60 -8.10 0.00
C VAL A 219 8.39 -8.54 0.79
N TYR A 220 8.16 -7.99 1.98
CA TYR A 220 7.10 -8.48 2.86
C TYR A 220 6.22 -7.32 3.30
N LEU A 221 4.92 -7.44 3.03
CA LEU A 221 3.91 -6.49 3.45
C LEU A 221 3.49 -6.79 4.89
N ALA A 222 3.74 -5.85 5.80
CA ALA A 222 3.47 -5.99 7.23
C ALA A 222 2.41 -4.98 7.69
N GLN A 223 1.63 -5.35 8.72
CA GLN A 223 0.62 -4.49 9.34
C GLN A 223 1.23 -3.43 10.26
N ARG A 224 2.45 -3.66 10.74
CA ARG A 224 3.19 -2.76 11.64
C ARG A 224 4.69 -2.97 11.52
N LEU A 225 5.44 -1.94 11.87
CA LEU A 225 6.90 -2.04 11.91
C LEU A 225 7.36 -3.10 12.93
N GLY A 226 8.41 -3.86 12.57
CA GLY A 226 8.99 -4.90 13.44
C GLY A 226 8.16 -6.19 13.54
N GLU A 227 7.16 -6.37 12.71
CA GLU A 227 6.40 -7.62 12.63
C GLU A 227 7.28 -8.74 12.04
N ARG A 228 7.08 -9.97 12.54
CA ARG A 228 7.86 -11.12 12.05
C ARG A 228 7.56 -11.41 10.59
N VAL A 229 8.60 -11.56 9.80
CA VAL A 229 8.51 -11.96 8.39
C VAL A 229 8.03 -13.41 8.28
N SER A 230 7.09 -13.65 7.35
CA SER A 230 6.54 -14.97 7.05
C SER A 230 6.08 -15.05 5.59
N ASN A 231 5.99 -16.27 5.04
CA ASN A 231 5.70 -16.49 3.62
C ASN A 231 4.29 -16.04 3.20
N ASP A 232 3.35 -15.95 4.14
CA ASP A 232 1.98 -15.45 3.93
C ASP A 232 1.93 -13.93 3.69
N ARG A 233 3.06 -13.24 3.83
CA ARG A 233 3.20 -11.79 3.63
C ARG A 233 4.13 -11.43 2.48
N GLU A 234 4.53 -12.43 1.71
CA GLU A 234 5.47 -12.27 0.62
C GLU A 234 4.83 -11.56 -0.57
N VAL A 235 5.53 -10.57 -1.09
CA VAL A 235 5.23 -9.88 -2.34
C VAL A 235 6.43 -10.07 -3.26
N GLY A 236 6.21 -10.75 -4.37
CA GLY A 236 7.22 -10.97 -5.40
C GLY A 236 7.53 -9.68 -6.16
N VAL A 237 8.81 -9.39 -6.37
CA VAL A 237 9.23 -8.26 -7.19
C VAL A 237 10.17 -8.74 -8.29
N SER A 238 9.84 -8.44 -9.54
CA SER A 238 10.66 -8.72 -10.69
C SER A 238 11.02 -7.44 -11.47
N VAL A 239 12.26 -7.34 -11.89
CA VAL A 239 12.80 -6.22 -12.65
C VAL A 239 13.52 -6.75 -13.87
N VAL A 240 13.18 -6.25 -15.06
CA VAL A 240 13.98 -6.49 -16.28
C VAL A 240 14.76 -5.21 -16.60
N LEU A 241 16.05 -5.21 -16.24
CA LEU A 241 16.94 -4.08 -16.47
C LEU A 241 17.55 -4.14 -17.88
N LEU A 242 17.44 -3.04 -18.61
CA LEU A 242 18.00 -2.82 -19.94
C LEU A 242 19.13 -1.78 -19.86
N PRO A 243 20.11 -1.84 -20.77
CA PRO A 243 21.09 -0.76 -20.92
C PRO A 243 20.40 0.54 -21.36
N ASP A 244 20.94 1.68 -20.94
CA ASP A 244 20.47 2.97 -21.44
C ASP A 244 21.03 3.24 -22.84
N LEU A 245 20.20 3.02 -23.85
CA LEU A 245 20.54 3.19 -25.25
C LEU A 245 19.90 4.43 -25.88
N ARG A 246 19.26 5.31 -25.08
CA ARG A 246 18.53 6.50 -25.56
C ARG A 246 19.42 7.51 -26.29
N HIS A 247 20.69 7.55 -25.96
CA HIS A 247 21.67 8.43 -26.60
C HIS A 247 22.32 7.82 -27.88
N MET A 248 22.05 6.53 -28.16
CA MET A 248 22.55 5.87 -29.35
C MET A 248 21.68 6.22 -30.57
N SER A 249 22.21 7.07 -31.44
CA SER A 249 21.53 7.52 -32.65
C SER A 249 22.50 7.58 -33.81
N GLY A 250 22.00 7.54 -35.05
CA GLY A 250 22.80 7.64 -36.25
C GLY A 250 22.86 6.35 -37.08
N SER A 251 23.77 6.30 -38.05
CA SER A 251 23.90 5.19 -38.99
C SER A 251 24.85 4.07 -38.56
N LEU A 252 25.58 4.29 -37.46
CA LEU A 252 26.57 3.35 -36.92
C LEU A 252 26.02 2.65 -35.68
N LEU A 253 24.96 1.86 -35.85
CA LEU A 253 24.32 1.11 -34.76
C LEU A 253 24.54 -0.39 -34.93
N PRO A 254 24.63 -1.17 -33.82
CA PRO A 254 24.54 -2.61 -33.89
C PRO A 254 23.09 -3.01 -34.26
N GLN A 255 22.95 -4.16 -34.91
CA GLN A 255 21.65 -4.70 -35.29
C GLN A 255 21.64 -6.21 -35.16
N LEU A 256 20.88 -6.72 -34.21
CA LEU A 256 20.71 -8.14 -33.99
C LEU A 256 19.70 -8.74 -34.96
N ALA A 257 20.11 -9.77 -35.69
CA ALA A 257 19.22 -10.70 -36.38
C ALA A 257 19.36 -12.11 -35.77
N LEU A 258 18.25 -12.84 -35.70
CA LEU A 258 18.20 -14.24 -35.28
C LEU A 258 17.60 -15.07 -36.40
N SER A 259 18.13 -16.30 -36.60
CA SER A 259 17.48 -17.23 -37.52
C SER A 259 16.08 -17.62 -36.98
N ASP A 260 15.99 -17.89 -35.70
CA ASP A 260 14.72 -18.31 -35.05
C ASP A 260 14.66 -17.80 -33.62
N SER A 261 13.50 -17.28 -33.22
CA SER A 261 13.17 -16.90 -31.82
C SER A 261 12.24 -17.92 -31.12
N VAL A 262 11.71 -18.88 -31.88
CA VAL A 262 10.91 -19.98 -31.35
C VAL A 262 11.55 -21.29 -31.80
N LEU A 263 12.06 -22.04 -30.84
CA LEU A 263 12.77 -23.30 -31.10
C LEU A 263 11.90 -24.48 -30.68
N ASN A 264 11.69 -25.42 -31.61
CA ASN A 264 10.93 -26.60 -31.38
C ASN A 264 11.85 -27.81 -31.13
N ILE A 265 11.65 -28.50 -30.03
CA ILE A 265 12.44 -29.67 -29.63
C ILE A 265 11.51 -30.89 -29.53
N GLU A 266 11.75 -31.87 -30.37
CA GLU A 266 11.11 -33.19 -30.28
C GLU A 266 12.13 -34.17 -29.75
N PHE A 267 11.93 -34.72 -28.53
CA PHE A 267 12.89 -35.60 -27.90
C PHE A 267 13.04 -36.96 -28.60
N GLY A 268 11.94 -37.49 -29.19
CA GLY A 268 11.98 -38.80 -29.85
C GLY A 268 12.50 -39.90 -28.96
N GLY A 269 12.15 -39.88 -27.66
CA GLY A 269 12.61 -40.85 -26.67
C GLY A 269 13.97 -40.56 -26.02
N LYS A 270 14.70 -39.53 -26.49
CA LYS A 270 15.99 -39.12 -25.91
C LYS A 270 15.78 -38.31 -24.64
N GLN A 271 16.67 -38.46 -23.65
CA GLN A 271 16.63 -37.66 -22.41
C GLN A 271 17.16 -36.22 -22.59
N LYS A 272 17.99 -36.01 -23.58
CA LYS A 272 18.60 -34.72 -23.90
C LYS A 272 18.58 -34.47 -25.39
N LYS A 273 18.32 -33.21 -25.76
CA LYS A 273 18.42 -32.75 -27.14
C LYS A 273 18.92 -31.33 -27.21
N THR A 274 19.77 -31.03 -28.18
CA THR A 274 20.32 -29.70 -28.42
C THR A 274 19.75 -29.15 -29.72
N VAL A 275 19.33 -27.89 -29.69
CA VAL A 275 18.96 -27.08 -30.84
C VAL A 275 19.82 -25.83 -30.88
N GLU A 276 19.97 -25.27 -32.04
CA GLU A 276 20.81 -24.08 -32.25
C GLU A 276 20.00 -22.99 -32.95
N THR A 277 20.27 -21.75 -32.62
CA THR A 277 19.88 -20.57 -33.42
C THR A 277 21.12 -19.74 -33.70
N ILE A 278 21.16 -19.10 -34.87
CA ILE A 278 22.25 -18.28 -35.30
C ILE A 278 21.91 -16.83 -34.99
N LEU A 279 22.85 -16.15 -34.33
CA LEU A 279 22.83 -14.71 -34.11
C LEU A 279 23.76 -14.07 -35.13
N PHE A 280 23.32 -12.98 -35.73
CA PHE A 280 24.07 -12.25 -36.75
C PHE A 280 24.01 -10.76 -36.44
N ASN A 281 25.13 -10.07 -36.49
CA ASN A 281 25.19 -8.61 -36.43
C ASN A 281 25.08 -8.02 -37.84
N GLY A 282 23.90 -7.59 -38.23
CA GLY A 282 23.63 -6.89 -39.50
C GLY A 282 23.87 -5.38 -39.42
N GLY A 283 24.36 -4.87 -38.30
CA GLY A 283 24.63 -3.45 -38.05
C GLY A 283 26.00 -3.00 -38.57
N LYS A 284 26.35 -1.77 -38.22
CA LYS A 284 27.63 -1.14 -38.59
C LYS A 284 28.54 -0.87 -37.37
N ALA A 285 28.09 -1.22 -36.18
CA ALA A 285 28.89 -1.19 -34.95
C ALA A 285 28.91 -2.57 -34.32
N ALA A 286 29.85 -2.83 -33.41
CA ALA A 286 29.94 -4.07 -32.66
C ALA A 286 28.65 -4.27 -31.82
N LEU A 287 28.07 -5.47 -31.84
CA LEU A 287 26.90 -5.88 -31.06
C LEU A 287 27.37 -6.64 -29.83
N ASN A 288 26.94 -6.17 -28.64
CA ASN A 288 27.29 -6.81 -27.40
C ASN A 288 26.04 -7.49 -26.78
N ILE A 289 26.22 -8.76 -26.41
CA ILE A 289 25.21 -9.54 -25.65
C ILE A 289 25.59 -9.50 -24.17
N SER A 290 25.02 -8.55 -23.44
CA SER A 290 25.39 -8.22 -22.06
C SER A 290 24.86 -9.25 -21.05
N SER A 291 23.69 -9.84 -21.29
CA SER A 291 23.09 -10.84 -20.41
C SER A 291 22.43 -11.98 -21.18
N LEU A 292 22.48 -13.17 -20.60
CA LEU A 292 21.81 -14.38 -21.10
C LEU A 292 21.32 -15.19 -19.92
N GLN A 293 20.01 -15.25 -19.71
CA GLN A 293 19.38 -15.83 -18.53
C GLN A 293 18.33 -16.88 -18.89
N LEU A 294 18.19 -17.88 -18.03
CA LEU A 294 17.25 -18.96 -18.16
C LEU A 294 16.10 -18.82 -17.16
N PHE A 295 14.86 -18.90 -17.62
CA PHE A 295 13.67 -18.85 -16.76
C PHE A 295 13.20 -20.22 -16.29
N THR A 296 13.79 -21.32 -16.79
CA THR A 296 13.27 -22.65 -16.54
C THR A 296 14.41 -23.62 -16.27
N ARG A 297 14.28 -24.44 -15.25
CA ARG A 297 15.17 -25.58 -15.02
C ARG A 297 15.06 -26.55 -16.20
N GLY A 298 16.14 -27.23 -16.52
CA GLY A 298 16.16 -28.20 -17.63
C GLY A 298 16.59 -27.62 -18.97
N LEU A 299 16.95 -26.34 -19.03
CA LEU A 299 17.66 -25.75 -20.15
C LEU A 299 19.11 -25.47 -19.75
N LYS A 300 20.06 -25.66 -20.69
CA LYS A 300 21.43 -25.16 -20.64
C LYS A 300 21.70 -24.37 -21.91
N VAL A 301 22.37 -23.25 -21.75
CA VAL A 301 22.64 -22.35 -22.87
C VAL A 301 24.14 -22.12 -23.01
N THR A 302 24.64 -22.19 -24.22
CA THR A 302 26.03 -21.89 -24.58
C THR A 302 26.03 -20.91 -25.75
N LEU A 303 26.72 -19.79 -25.59
CA LEU A 303 26.90 -18.78 -26.62
C LEU A 303 28.37 -18.81 -27.07
N GLY A 304 28.62 -18.84 -28.37
CA GLY A 304 29.97 -18.89 -28.90
C GLY A 304 30.77 -17.62 -28.67
N LYS A 305 30.21 -16.46 -29.05
CA LYS A 305 30.79 -15.14 -28.80
C LYS A 305 29.72 -14.20 -28.21
N ARG A 306 30.13 -13.31 -27.30
CA ARG A 306 29.26 -12.27 -26.72
C ARG A 306 29.33 -10.93 -27.44
N VAL A 307 30.44 -10.66 -28.11
CA VAL A 307 30.63 -9.47 -28.93
C VAL A 307 30.78 -9.90 -30.37
N LEU A 308 29.96 -9.34 -31.26
CA LEU A 308 29.97 -9.62 -32.70
C LEU A 308 30.30 -8.34 -33.45
N GLU A 309 31.37 -8.39 -34.22
CA GLU A 309 31.69 -7.32 -35.15
C GLU A 309 30.68 -7.24 -36.30
N PRO A 310 30.57 -6.11 -37.03
CA PRO A 310 29.71 -5.99 -38.20
C PRO A 310 29.87 -7.14 -39.17
N GLY A 311 28.77 -7.82 -39.52
CA GLY A 311 28.76 -8.99 -40.39
C GLY A 311 29.15 -10.32 -39.74
N GLU A 312 29.49 -10.35 -38.44
CA GLU A 312 29.81 -11.59 -37.74
C GLU A 312 28.56 -12.37 -37.31
N THR A 313 28.75 -13.67 -37.18
CA THR A 313 27.72 -14.60 -36.64
C THR A 313 28.25 -15.34 -35.42
N THR A 314 27.34 -15.77 -34.56
CA THR A 314 27.61 -16.72 -33.50
C THR A 314 26.45 -17.70 -33.34
N LYS A 315 26.73 -18.86 -32.75
CA LYS A 315 25.72 -19.87 -32.44
C LYS A 315 25.32 -19.80 -30.99
N LEU A 316 24.00 -19.76 -30.76
CA LEU A 316 23.41 -19.99 -29.46
C LEU A 316 22.88 -21.43 -29.42
N LYS A 317 23.53 -22.28 -28.62
CA LYS A 317 23.13 -23.67 -28.41
C LYS A 317 22.26 -23.78 -27.14
N ILE A 318 21.12 -24.46 -27.27
CA ILE A 318 20.21 -24.71 -26.17
C ILE A 318 20.04 -26.21 -26.01
N GLU A 319 20.61 -26.77 -24.95
CA GLU A 319 20.40 -28.16 -24.54
C GLU A 319 19.16 -28.23 -23.62
N ALA A 320 18.21 -29.08 -23.98
CA ALA A 320 17.01 -29.35 -23.21
C ALA A 320 17.06 -30.74 -22.58
N ILE A 321 16.62 -30.86 -21.33
CA ILE A 321 16.58 -32.07 -20.52
C ILE A 321 15.12 -32.45 -20.30
N ALA A 322 14.66 -33.54 -20.91
CA ALA A 322 13.25 -33.98 -20.94
C ALA A 322 12.63 -34.14 -19.52
N SER A 323 13.35 -34.83 -18.62
CA SER A 323 12.87 -35.11 -17.25
C SER A 323 12.67 -33.83 -16.42
N GLU A 324 13.49 -32.80 -16.63
CA GLU A 324 13.37 -31.51 -15.92
C GLU A 324 12.29 -30.61 -16.54
N LEU A 325 12.17 -30.60 -17.88
CA LEU A 325 11.16 -29.79 -18.56
C LEU A 325 9.73 -30.29 -18.30
N LYS A 326 9.54 -31.61 -18.10
CA LYS A 326 8.24 -32.17 -17.68
C LYS A 326 7.76 -31.62 -16.33
N LYS A 327 8.66 -31.18 -15.45
CA LYS A 327 8.36 -30.59 -14.14
C LYS A 327 8.19 -29.07 -14.20
N ALA A 328 8.49 -28.45 -15.34
CA ALA A 328 8.40 -27.00 -15.48
C ALA A 328 6.96 -26.51 -15.46
N ARG A 329 6.66 -25.55 -14.58
CA ARG A 329 5.34 -24.91 -14.46
C ARG A 329 5.14 -23.78 -15.48
N THR A 330 6.21 -23.27 -16.06
CA THR A 330 6.20 -22.16 -17.00
C THR A 330 6.81 -22.59 -18.34
N ARG A 331 6.43 -21.90 -19.42
CA ARG A 331 6.99 -22.14 -20.74
C ARG A 331 8.49 -21.86 -20.74
N PRO A 332 9.35 -22.81 -21.18
CA PRO A 332 10.79 -22.62 -21.21
C PRO A 332 11.19 -21.45 -22.11
N ARG A 333 12.01 -20.53 -21.56
CA ARG A 333 12.43 -19.31 -22.26
C ARG A 333 13.87 -18.98 -21.90
N VAL A 334 14.55 -18.33 -22.85
CA VAL A 334 15.87 -17.70 -22.66
C VAL A 334 15.70 -16.20 -22.85
N LEU A 335 16.09 -15.41 -21.86
CA LEU A 335 16.17 -13.95 -21.95
C LEU A 335 17.59 -13.56 -22.37
N MET A 336 17.69 -12.72 -23.37
CA MET A 336 18.95 -12.13 -23.84
C MET A 336 18.82 -10.62 -23.85
N ILE A 337 19.80 -9.93 -23.27
CA ILE A 337 19.91 -8.47 -23.28
C ILE A 337 21.07 -8.07 -24.17
N THR A 338 20.85 -7.10 -25.06
CA THR A 338 21.80 -6.62 -26.04
C THR A 338 21.89 -5.10 -26.06
N ASP A 339 22.88 -4.55 -26.72
CA ASP A 339 23.02 -3.12 -26.97
C ASP A 339 22.45 -2.68 -28.33
N ASP A 340 21.66 -3.53 -29.00
CA ASP A 340 20.88 -3.12 -30.17
C ASP A 340 19.70 -2.24 -29.71
N PRO A 341 19.63 -0.94 -30.05
CA PRO A 341 18.56 -0.04 -29.61
C PRO A 341 17.16 -0.45 -30.08
N ARG A 342 17.06 -1.25 -31.16
CA ARG A 342 15.79 -1.77 -31.67
C ARG A 342 15.36 -3.07 -31.00
N ARG A 343 16.33 -3.81 -30.44
CA ARG A 343 16.14 -5.12 -29.80
C ARG A 343 16.93 -5.27 -28.50
N PRO A 344 16.77 -4.38 -27.52
CA PRO A 344 17.54 -4.43 -26.29
C PRO A 344 17.17 -5.67 -25.44
N LYS A 345 15.96 -6.19 -25.61
CA LYS A 345 15.45 -7.39 -24.97
C LYS A 345 14.98 -8.40 -26.01
N VAL A 346 15.49 -9.61 -25.95
CA VAL A 346 15.08 -10.71 -26.81
C VAL A 346 14.68 -11.90 -25.94
N VAL A 347 13.51 -12.45 -26.19
CA VAL A 347 13.02 -13.68 -25.56
C VAL A 347 12.99 -14.80 -26.60
N ILE A 348 13.76 -15.86 -26.36
CA ILE A 348 13.76 -17.07 -27.17
C ILE A 348 12.88 -18.10 -26.47
N THR A 349 11.80 -18.51 -27.12
CA THR A 349 10.87 -19.51 -26.58
C THR A 349 11.28 -20.91 -27.02
N VAL A 350 11.26 -21.87 -26.11
CA VAL A 350 11.56 -23.28 -26.39
C VAL A 350 10.31 -24.12 -26.22
N ASN A 351 9.81 -24.66 -27.30
CA ASN A 351 8.69 -25.62 -27.29
C ASN A 351 9.29 -27.04 -27.29
N ALA A 352 9.10 -27.77 -26.19
CA ALA A 352 9.61 -29.11 -26.01
C ALA A 352 8.48 -30.13 -25.96
N LYS A 353 8.54 -31.19 -26.80
CA LYS A 353 7.57 -32.30 -26.86
C LYS A 353 8.25 -33.65 -26.74
#